data_8d79a9e93e521bbdc36fcbea1499da40
#
_entry.id   8d79a9e93e521bbdc36fcbea1499da40
#
_cell.length_a   1.000
_cell.length_b   1.000
_cell.length_c   1.000
_cell.angle_alpha   90.00
_cell.angle_beta   90.00
_cell.angle_gamma   90.00
#
_symmetry.space_group_name_H-M   'P 1'
#
loop_
_entity.id
_entity.type
_entity.pdbx_description
1 polymer ?
#
loop_
_entity_poly.entity_id
_entity_poly.type
_entity_poly.pdbx_seq_one_letter_code
_entity_poly.pdbx_strand_id
1 'polypeptide(L)'
;MARKGMGGMPGGMDMQALLKQAQQMQNDMLQAQEALKDEEVETSVGGGMVKVTITGDLVIKDIKIDPEAVDPEDVDMLTDLVISAVNESISAAQKLAESKMPSMPGMPGMGGPGLPGG
;
A
#
# COMPACT_ATOMS: atom_id res chain seq x y z
N MET A 1 -45.94 -0.84 -23.23
CA MET A 1 -45.83 -1.26 -22.47
C MET A 1 -44.70 -1.79 -22.09
N ALA A 2 -44.27 -2.45 -22.69
CA ALA A 2 -43.10 -2.99 -22.31
C ALA A 2 -42.16 -2.09 -21.77
N ARG A 3 -41.99 -1.16 -22.32
CA ARG A 3 -41.05 -0.32 -21.91
C ARG A 3 -41.10 -0.09 -20.58
N LYS A 4 -42.06 -0.17 -20.11
CA LYS A 4 -42.21 0.04 -18.89
C LYS A 4 -41.26 -0.77 -18.22
N GLY A 5 -41.13 -1.82 -18.61
CA GLY A 5 -40.28 -2.65 -17.90
C GLY A 5 -39.01 -2.03 -17.77
N MET A 6 -38.61 -1.48 -18.69
CA MET A 6 -37.46 -0.90 -18.61
C MET A 6 -37.42 -0.04 -17.59
N GLY A 7 -38.37 0.65 -17.50
CA GLY A 7 -38.25 1.61 -16.52
C GLY A 7 -38.02 0.94 -15.26
N GLY A 8 -38.58 -0.12 -15.15
CA GLY A 8 -38.46 -0.70 -13.88
C GLY A 8 -37.09 -0.95 -13.50
N MET A 9 -36.41 -1.52 -14.33
CA MET A 9 -35.17 -1.83 -13.94
C MET A 9 -34.52 -0.82 -13.37
N PRO A 10 -34.63 0.11 -13.80
CA PRO A 10 -33.96 1.16 -13.33
C PRO A 10 -34.19 1.45 -11.96
N GLY A 11 -35.23 1.05 -11.50
CA GLY A 11 -35.46 1.45 -10.21
C GLY A 11 -34.19 1.37 -9.48
N GLY A 12 -33.60 0.34 -9.63
CA GLY A 12 -32.47 0.22 -8.85
C GLY A 12 -31.34 0.96 -9.42
N MET A 13 -31.46 1.25 -10.62
CA MET A 13 -30.40 1.90 -11.17
C MET A 13 -30.45 3.33 -11.09
N ASP A 14 -30.72 3.84 -10.02
CA ASP A 14 -30.71 5.26 -9.87
C ASP A 14 -29.33 5.74 -10.18
N MET A 15 -29.21 6.56 -11.17
CA MET A 15 -27.92 7.10 -11.54
C MET A 15 -27.36 7.94 -10.44
N GLN A 16 -28.16 8.64 -9.71
CA GLN A 16 -27.65 9.42 -8.62
C GLN A 16 -27.08 8.55 -7.53
N ALA A 17 -27.68 7.44 -7.28
CA ALA A 17 -27.17 6.55 -6.26
C ALA A 17 -25.83 5.98 -6.70
N LEU A 18 -25.70 5.71 -8.00
CA LEU A 18 -24.46 5.19 -8.50
C LEU A 18 -23.38 6.23 -8.40
N LEU A 19 -23.71 7.47 -8.70
CA LEU A 19 -22.75 8.53 -8.64
C LEU A 19 -22.30 8.75 -7.20
N LYS A 20 -23.21 8.69 -6.26
CA LYS A 20 -22.86 8.88 -4.89
C LYS A 20 -21.96 7.76 -4.43
N GLN A 21 -22.24 6.55 -4.85
CA GLN A 21 -21.45 5.42 -4.46
C GLN A 21 -20.05 5.55 -5.03
N ALA A 22 -19.95 6.01 -6.27
CA ALA A 22 -18.65 6.19 -6.87
C ALA A 22 -17.86 7.28 -6.16
N GLN A 23 -18.53 8.36 -5.79
CA GLN A 23 -17.86 9.43 -5.10
C GLN A 23 -17.41 8.99 -3.73
N GLN A 24 -18.22 8.22 -3.05
CA GLN A 24 -17.85 7.74 -1.75
C GLN A 24 -16.64 6.81 -1.82
N MET A 25 -16.61 5.96 -2.83
CA MET A 25 -15.50 5.07 -2.99
C MET A 25 -14.23 5.87 -3.26
N GLN A 26 -14.33 6.92 -4.06
CA GLN A 26 -13.21 7.75 -4.36
C GLN A 26 -12.73 8.46 -3.10
N ASN A 27 -13.65 8.95 -2.29
CA ASN A 27 -13.28 9.61 -1.04
C ASN A 27 -12.61 8.63 -0.10
N ASP A 28 -13.10 7.41 -0.03
CA ASP A 28 -12.52 6.40 0.85
C ASP A 28 -11.09 6.09 0.40
N MET A 29 -10.86 6.06 -0.88
CA MET A 29 -9.52 5.80 -1.37
C MET A 29 -8.60 6.95 -1.04
N LEU A 30 -9.07 8.18 -1.19
CA LEU A 30 -8.27 9.34 -0.87
C LEU A 30 -7.95 9.37 0.62
N GLN A 31 -8.91 9.03 1.45
CA GLN A 31 -8.68 9.01 2.87
C GLN A 31 -7.69 7.92 3.25
N ALA A 32 -7.77 6.77 2.59
CA ALA A 32 -6.83 5.70 2.85
C ALA A 32 -5.42 6.12 2.46
N GLN A 33 -5.29 6.82 1.35
CA GLN A 33 -3.98 7.26 0.93
C GLN A 33 -3.44 8.34 1.86
N GLU A 34 -4.31 9.22 2.35
CA GLU A 34 -3.87 10.23 3.28
C GLU A 34 -3.46 9.60 4.58
N ALA A 35 -4.17 8.58 5.03
CA ALA A 35 -3.81 7.91 6.26
C ALA A 35 -2.46 7.22 6.14
N LEU A 36 -2.11 6.76 4.94
CA LEU A 36 -0.83 6.09 4.75
C LEU A 36 0.34 7.03 4.96
N LYS A 37 0.14 8.32 4.78
CA LYS A 37 1.21 9.26 4.98
C LYS A 37 1.58 9.33 6.46
N ASP A 38 0.64 9.02 7.34
CA ASP A 38 0.89 9.08 8.76
C ASP A 38 1.24 7.71 9.35
N GLU A 39 1.14 6.66 8.55
CA GLU A 39 1.47 5.33 9.02
C GLU A 39 2.94 5.08 8.75
N GLU A 40 3.66 4.66 9.75
CA GLU A 40 5.09 4.41 9.59
C GLU A 40 5.43 2.96 9.88
N VAL A 41 6.38 2.42 9.14
CA VAL A 41 6.84 1.07 9.35
C VAL A 41 8.35 1.16 9.55
N GLU A 42 8.87 0.47 10.53
CA GLU A 42 10.30 0.42 10.75
C GLU A 42 10.79 -0.97 10.39
N THR A 43 11.82 -1.06 9.59
CA THR A 43 12.43 -2.33 9.26
C THR A 43 13.90 -2.27 9.64
N SER A 44 14.50 -3.41 9.91
CA SER A 44 15.91 -3.44 10.24
C SER A 44 16.55 -4.64 9.59
N VAL A 45 17.83 -4.52 9.27
CA VAL A 45 18.61 -5.60 8.69
C VAL A 45 19.92 -5.71 9.45
N GLY A 46 20.62 -6.80 9.25
CA GLY A 46 21.91 -7.00 9.87
C GLY A 46 21.85 -7.03 11.38
N GLY A 47 20.81 -7.61 11.94
CA GLY A 47 20.69 -7.67 13.37
C GLY A 47 20.46 -6.30 14.00
N GLY A 48 19.84 -5.40 13.28
CA GLY A 48 19.58 -4.07 13.80
C GLY A 48 20.64 -3.05 13.44
N MET A 49 21.60 -3.43 12.62
CA MET A 49 22.65 -2.50 12.24
C MET A 49 22.15 -1.34 11.41
N VAL A 50 21.15 -1.58 10.57
CA VAL A 50 20.56 -0.51 9.77
C VAL A 50 19.06 -0.60 9.94
N LYS A 51 18.44 0.52 10.35
CA LYS A 51 17.00 0.58 10.52
C LYS A 51 16.45 1.68 9.66
N VAL A 52 15.36 1.42 8.98
CA VAL A 52 14.74 2.40 8.09
C VAL A 52 13.30 2.59 8.52
N THR A 53 12.88 3.85 8.67
CA THR A 53 11.48 4.17 8.94
C THR A 53 10.92 4.77 7.67
N ILE A 54 9.82 4.18 7.18
CA ILE A 54 9.22 4.61 5.93
C ILE A 54 7.71 4.74 6.14
N THR A 55 7.09 5.67 5.43
CA THR A 55 5.65 5.80 5.53
C THR A 55 4.97 4.88 4.55
N GLY A 56 3.67 4.70 4.71
CA GLY A 56 2.91 3.83 3.81
C GLY A 56 2.85 4.35 2.39
N ASP A 57 3.13 5.65 2.17
CA ASP A 57 3.16 6.21 0.83
C ASP A 57 4.60 6.25 0.30
N LEU A 58 5.47 5.43 0.85
CA LEU A 58 6.83 5.22 0.37
C LEU A 58 7.76 6.42 0.53
N VAL A 59 7.61 7.15 1.61
CA VAL A 59 8.52 8.24 1.91
C VAL A 59 9.41 7.81 3.08
N ILE A 60 10.70 7.77 2.86
CA ILE A 60 11.62 7.40 3.91
C ILE A 60 11.80 8.58 4.85
N LYS A 61 11.51 8.34 6.12
CA LYS A 61 11.57 9.40 7.10
C LYS A 61 12.89 9.40 7.86
N ASP A 62 13.49 8.26 8.05
CA ASP A 62 14.70 8.18 8.83
C ASP A 62 15.47 6.90 8.52
N ILE A 63 16.77 6.98 8.59
CA ILE A 63 17.63 5.81 8.46
C ILE A 63 18.63 5.89 9.60
N LYS A 64 18.65 4.87 10.46
CA LYS A 64 19.57 4.81 11.56
C LYS A 64 20.61 3.75 11.28
N ILE A 65 21.86 4.11 11.36
CA ILE A 65 22.95 3.20 11.09
C ILE A 65 23.78 3.06 12.37
N ASP A 66 23.96 1.82 12.82
CA ASP A 66 24.74 1.57 14.00
C ASP A 66 26.19 1.88 13.64
N PRO A 67 26.92 2.60 14.46
CA PRO A 67 28.32 2.91 14.16
C PRO A 67 29.18 1.68 13.92
N GLU A 68 28.81 0.56 14.50
CA GLU A 68 29.56 -0.66 14.28
C GLU A 68 29.42 -1.17 12.85
N ALA A 69 28.42 -0.74 12.13
CA ALA A 69 28.25 -1.13 10.74
C ALA A 69 29.12 -0.28 9.82
N VAL A 70 29.70 0.80 10.34
CA VAL A 70 30.46 1.71 9.50
C VAL A 70 31.93 1.34 9.62
N ASP A 71 32.41 0.57 8.63
CA ASP A 71 33.77 0.15 8.59
C ASP A 71 34.40 0.78 7.36
N PRO A 72 35.33 1.72 7.54
CA PRO A 72 35.92 2.39 6.40
C PRO A 72 36.65 1.45 5.46
N GLU A 73 37.00 0.26 5.94
CA GLU A 73 37.69 -0.67 5.10
C GLU A 73 36.73 -1.62 4.40
N ASP A 74 35.46 -1.57 4.71
CA ASP A 74 34.48 -2.42 4.07
C ASP A 74 33.21 -1.61 3.81
N VAL A 75 33.33 -0.60 2.99
CA VAL A 75 32.19 0.27 2.67
C VAL A 75 31.15 -0.51 1.88
N ASP A 76 31.58 -1.53 1.12
CA ASP A 76 30.66 -2.29 0.33
C ASP A 76 29.66 -3.04 1.22
N MET A 77 30.08 -3.50 2.38
CA MET A 77 29.18 -4.16 3.29
C MET A 77 28.13 -3.19 3.77
N LEU A 78 28.50 -1.96 4.10
CA LEU A 78 27.56 -0.95 4.53
C LEU A 78 26.57 -0.64 3.41
N THR A 79 27.07 -0.52 2.20
CA THR A 79 26.22 -0.24 1.05
C THR A 79 25.19 -1.35 0.88
N ASP A 80 25.61 -2.60 0.99
CA ASP A 80 24.69 -3.71 0.83
C ASP A 80 23.66 -3.72 1.95
N LEU A 81 24.03 -3.38 3.17
CA LEU A 81 23.09 -3.34 4.27
C LEU A 81 22.06 -2.24 4.04
N VAL A 82 22.49 -1.09 3.56
CA VAL A 82 21.56 0.01 3.33
C VAL A 82 20.61 -0.33 2.18
N ILE A 83 21.11 -0.94 1.12
CA ILE A 83 20.26 -1.33 0.00
C ILE A 83 19.23 -2.35 0.49
N SER A 84 19.65 -3.32 1.28
CA SER A 84 18.72 -4.32 1.79
C SER A 84 17.68 -3.67 2.68
N ALA A 85 18.10 -2.76 3.55
CA ALA A 85 17.19 -2.10 4.48
C ALA A 85 16.15 -1.27 3.74
N VAL A 86 16.58 -0.54 2.73
CA VAL A 86 15.66 0.29 1.95
C VAL A 86 14.68 -0.59 1.18
N ASN A 87 15.17 -1.64 0.55
CA ASN A 87 14.29 -2.50 -0.22
C ASN A 87 13.30 -3.24 0.69
N GLU A 88 13.73 -3.64 1.88
CA GLU A 88 12.84 -4.27 2.81
C GLU A 88 11.79 -3.27 3.28
N SER A 89 12.17 -2.01 3.50
CA SER A 89 11.24 -1.00 3.97
C SER A 89 10.20 -0.71 2.89
N ILE A 90 10.61 -0.67 1.64
CA ILE A 90 9.68 -0.43 0.54
C ILE A 90 8.68 -1.59 0.47
N SER A 91 9.17 -2.82 0.61
CA SER A 91 8.29 -3.97 0.57
C SER A 91 7.30 -3.95 1.73
N ALA A 92 7.77 -3.59 2.91
CA ALA A 92 6.91 -3.52 4.08
C ALA A 92 5.85 -2.42 3.92
N ALA A 93 6.26 -1.28 3.35
CA ALA A 93 5.33 -0.18 3.14
C ALA A 93 4.27 -0.56 2.10
N GLN A 94 4.67 -1.31 1.08
CA GLN A 94 3.72 -1.74 0.07
C GLN A 94 2.70 -2.72 0.67
N LYS A 95 3.13 -3.59 1.55
CA LYS A 95 2.23 -4.51 2.21
C LYS A 95 1.28 -3.75 3.12
N LEU A 96 1.78 -2.73 3.80
CA LEU A 96 0.95 -1.93 4.66
C LEU A 96 -0.10 -1.21 3.81
N ALA A 97 0.31 -0.64 2.69
CA ALA A 97 -0.60 0.06 1.81
C ALA A 97 -1.70 -0.87 1.31
N GLU A 98 -1.34 -2.08 0.93
CA GLU A 98 -2.31 -3.03 0.45
C GLU A 98 -3.32 -3.39 1.55
N SER A 99 -2.87 -3.49 2.77
CA SER A 99 -3.76 -3.86 3.85
C SER A 99 -4.69 -2.73 4.24
N LYS A 100 -4.32 -1.49 3.95
CA LYS A 100 -5.14 -0.34 4.32
C LYS A 100 -6.06 0.12 3.18
N MET A 101 -5.81 -0.32 1.98
CA MET A 101 -6.66 0.12 0.87
C MET A 101 -7.95 -0.67 0.84
N PRO A 102 -9.04 -0.04 0.48
CA PRO A 102 -10.31 -0.73 0.43
C PRO A 102 -10.30 -1.79 -0.65
N SER A 103 -10.96 -2.90 -0.39
CA SER A 103 -11.05 -3.94 -1.37
C SER A 103 -12.02 -3.54 -2.44
N MET A 104 -11.73 -3.94 -3.66
CA MET A 104 -12.63 -3.65 -4.74
C MET A 104 -13.50 -4.85 -4.95
N PRO A 105 -14.76 -4.72 -4.75
CA PRO A 105 -15.66 -5.84 -4.94
C PRO A 105 -15.63 -6.25 -6.39
N GLY A 106 -15.64 -7.44 -6.65
CA GLY A 106 -15.65 -7.87 -8.01
C GLY A 106 -14.30 -8.09 -8.61
N MET A 107 -13.28 -7.83 -7.85
CA MET A 107 -11.97 -8.06 -8.37
C MET A 107 -11.24 -8.99 -7.45
N PRO A 108 -11.80 -10.04 -7.14
CA PRO A 108 -11.16 -10.95 -6.22
C PRO A 108 -9.94 -11.57 -6.82
N GLY A 109 -9.95 -11.67 -8.05
CA GLY A 109 -8.85 -12.31 -8.64
C GLY A 109 -7.58 -11.66 -8.35
N MET A 110 -7.61 -10.45 -8.17
CA MET A 110 -6.51 -9.80 -7.88
C MET A 110 -5.90 -10.36 -6.77
N GLY A 111 -6.63 -10.64 -5.89
CA GLY A 111 -6.03 -11.05 -4.75
C GLY A 111 -5.42 -12.30 -5.02
N GLY A 112 -5.99 -12.82 -5.61
CA GLY A 112 -5.43 -13.87 -5.72
C GLY A 112 -4.32 -14.16 -6.17
N PRO A 113 -4.20 -14.14 -6.11
CA PRO A 113 -3.37 -14.42 -6.46
C PRO A 113 -3.10 -15.33 -6.91
N GLY A 114 -3.68 -15.14 -6.94
CA GLY A 114 -3.52 -15.76 -7.32
C GLY A 114 -3.19 -16.44 -7.81
N LEU A 115 -3.24 -16.36 -7.83
CA LEU A 115 -2.99 -16.94 -8.15
C LEU A 115 -2.56 -17.72 -8.51
N PRO A 116 -2.55 -17.70 -8.70
CA PRO A 116 -2.31 -18.39 -9.10
C PRO A 116 -1.71 -19.07 -9.38
N GLY A 117 -1.85 -18.95 -9.40
CA GLY A 117 -1.31 -19.51 -9.70
C GLY A 117 -0.81 -19.76 -9.51
N GLY A 118 -0.98 -19.39 -9.19
CA GLY A 118 -0.42 -19.67 -8.86
C GLY A 118 -0.47 -19.91 -8.76
#